data_b4eda3b94684f27b09850750dad8fd40
#
_entry.id   b4eda3b94684f27b09850750dad8fd40
#
_cell.length_a   1.000
_cell.length_b   1.000
_cell.length_c   1.000
_cell.angle_alpha   90.00
_cell.angle_beta   90.00
_cell.angle_gamma   90.00
#
_symmetry.space_group_name_H-M   'P 1'
#
loop_
_entity.id
_entity.type
_entity.pdbx_description
1 polymer ?
#
loop_
_entity_poly.entity_id
_entity_poly.type
_entity_poly.pdbx_seq_one_letter_code
_entity_poly.pdbx_strand_id
1 'polypeptide(L)'
;MNAISKIHFIVLFAAVLLVTPSWAQVSPENTSTVVKPAQVKRYLYVAVPGIRNYLEYGGHGILVYDLSDNYRLIKRIGTGGLKADGTPSNVKGVAVSLATNSIYITTLEALQRIDLLTEKIVWEKKYEGGCDRLSISPDGKVIYLPTLEKEHWNVVDAETGDVIKQIFTNSGAHNTLYGGDGASVFLAGLRTNTLGISDAQTHTVIKQVGPFAQPVRPFTINGSQTLCYVNVNGLLGFEIGDLRTGKKLHHVEVVGFQQGPVKRHGCPSHGIGLTPDEKEVWLCDAFNQRIHIFDNTIMPPRQLESVELRDQPGWITFSLDGMHAYPSTGEIIDVKTRKIIAALKDERGNPVMSEKVVEIHVDGNKAVKAGDQFGIGRVSKEE
;
A
#
# COMPACT_ATOMS: atom_id res chain seq x y z
N MET A 1 -85.84 69.18 -47.49
CA MET A 1 -84.99 68.38 -48.33
C MET A 1 -84.36 67.31 -47.43
N ASN A 2 -84.75 66.08 -47.72
CA ASN A 2 -84.29 64.81 -47.33
C ASN A 2 -84.19 64.43 -45.82
N ALA A 3 -85.23 63.75 -45.39
CA ALA A 3 -85.29 62.90 -44.20
C ALA A 3 -84.54 61.58 -44.41
N ILE A 4 -83.85 61.14 -43.39
CA ILE A 4 -83.33 59.78 -43.32
C ILE A 4 -83.80 59.15 -42.02
N SER A 5 -84.53 58.03 -42.21
CA SER A 5 -85.16 57.19 -41.22
C SER A 5 -84.13 56.40 -40.41
N LYS A 6 -84.33 56.34 -39.11
CA LYS A 6 -83.58 55.48 -38.23
C LYS A 6 -84.28 54.11 -38.07
N ILE A 7 -83.61 53.04 -38.47
CA ILE A 7 -84.05 51.67 -38.23
C ILE A 7 -83.25 51.16 -37.01
N HIS A 8 -83.95 50.76 -35.98
CA HIS A 8 -83.35 50.07 -34.81
C HIS A 8 -83.30 48.55 -35.03
N PHE A 9 -82.13 48.00 -35.02
CA PHE A 9 -81.95 46.57 -34.98
C PHE A 9 -81.75 46.11 -33.51
N ILE A 10 -82.64 45.24 -33.03
CA ILE A 10 -82.52 44.56 -31.75
C ILE A 10 -81.71 43.28 -32.01
N VAL A 11 -80.54 43.21 -31.40
CA VAL A 11 -79.72 42.01 -31.44
C VAL A 11 -79.93 41.20 -30.14
N LEU A 12 -80.53 40.01 -30.28
CA LEU A 12 -80.68 39.10 -29.16
C LEU A 12 -79.27 38.32 -28.97
N PHE A 13 -78.72 38.52 -27.84
CA PHE A 13 -77.52 37.73 -27.43
C PHE A 13 -77.98 36.39 -26.80
N ALA A 14 -77.77 35.27 -27.49
CA ALA A 14 -77.86 33.92 -26.92
C ALA A 14 -76.58 33.60 -26.19
N ALA A 15 -76.61 33.44 -24.86
CA ALA A 15 -75.47 33.00 -24.10
C ALA A 15 -75.31 31.49 -24.25
N VAL A 16 -74.25 31.02 -24.92
CA VAL A 16 -73.84 29.64 -24.96
C VAL A 16 -72.93 29.41 -23.81
N LEU A 17 -73.36 28.66 -22.82
CA LEU A 17 -72.51 28.12 -21.72
C LEU A 17 -71.61 27.01 -22.27
N LEU A 18 -70.33 27.31 -22.54
CA LEU A 18 -69.30 26.31 -22.81
C LEU A 18 -68.85 25.74 -21.49
N VAL A 19 -69.24 24.48 -21.22
CA VAL A 19 -68.66 23.66 -20.14
C VAL A 19 -67.35 23.08 -20.67
N THR A 20 -66.19 23.62 -20.20
CA THR A 20 -64.88 23.03 -20.47
C THR A 20 -64.61 21.90 -19.49
N PRO A 21 -64.25 20.70 -19.94
CA PRO A 21 -63.82 19.63 -19.02
C PRO A 21 -62.44 20.03 -18.42
N SER A 22 -62.39 20.11 -17.09
CA SER A 22 -61.17 20.27 -16.33
C SER A 22 -60.36 18.99 -16.45
N TRP A 23 -59.35 18.99 -17.32
CA TRP A 23 -58.32 17.98 -17.29
C TRP A 23 -57.38 18.29 -16.11
N ALA A 24 -57.46 17.52 -15.04
CA ALA A 24 -56.45 17.54 -13.98
C ALA A 24 -55.10 17.16 -14.61
N GLN A 25 -54.21 18.16 -14.74
CA GLN A 25 -52.78 17.87 -15.05
C GLN A 25 -52.20 17.13 -13.85
N VAL A 26 -52.07 15.84 -13.96
CA VAL A 26 -51.19 15.05 -13.12
C VAL A 26 -49.77 15.43 -13.52
N SER A 27 -49.13 16.29 -12.76
CA SER A 27 -47.70 16.51 -12.86
C SER A 27 -47.01 15.18 -12.53
N PRO A 28 -46.12 14.67 -13.38
CA PRO A 28 -45.30 13.55 -12.94
C PRO A 28 -44.42 14.06 -11.81
N GLU A 29 -44.60 13.53 -10.59
CA GLU A 29 -43.60 13.62 -9.54
C GLU A 29 -42.30 13.02 -10.07
N ASN A 30 -41.43 13.93 -10.51
CA ASN A 30 -40.08 13.58 -10.89
C ASN A 30 -39.31 13.29 -9.60
N THR A 31 -39.51 12.09 -9.00
CA THR A 31 -38.67 11.56 -7.96
C THR A 31 -37.34 11.20 -8.64
N SER A 32 -36.56 12.23 -8.97
CA SER A 32 -35.12 11.99 -9.18
C SER A 32 -34.57 11.57 -7.82
N THR A 33 -34.49 10.27 -7.61
CA THR A 33 -33.63 9.69 -6.60
C THR A 33 -32.24 10.18 -6.92
N VAL A 34 -31.80 11.24 -6.23
CA VAL A 34 -30.41 11.64 -6.19
C VAL A 34 -29.67 10.45 -5.58
N VAL A 35 -29.18 9.57 -6.44
CA VAL A 35 -28.25 8.50 -6.03
C VAL A 35 -27.04 9.27 -5.52
N LYS A 36 -26.93 9.38 -4.19
CA LYS A 36 -25.72 9.90 -3.56
C LYS A 36 -24.56 9.10 -4.15
N PRO A 37 -23.52 9.74 -4.73
CA PRO A 37 -22.38 9.01 -5.24
C PRO A 37 -21.88 8.09 -4.13
N ALA A 38 -21.70 6.82 -4.45
CA ALA A 38 -21.21 5.84 -3.49
C ALA A 38 -19.91 6.39 -2.88
N GLN A 39 -19.91 6.55 -1.57
CA GLN A 39 -18.77 7.13 -0.88
C GLN A 39 -17.69 6.06 -0.81
N VAL A 40 -16.59 6.23 -1.56
CA VAL A 40 -15.42 5.35 -1.51
C VAL A 40 -14.92 5.30 -0.08
N LYS A 41 -14.94 4.12 0.50
CA LYS A 41 -14.45 3.85 1.86
C LYS A 41 -12.96 3.55 1.83
N ARG A 42 -12.24 4.00 2.84
CA ARG A 42 -10.80 3.86 2.97
C ARG A 42 -10.48 2.99 4.17
N TYR A 43 -9.75 1.91 3.95
CA TYR A 43 -9.41 0.97 5.00
C TYR A 43 -7.92 0.68 5.05
N LEU A 44 -7.40 0.50 6.26
CA LEU A 44 -6.05 -0.01 6.50
C LEU A 44 -6.15 -1.49 6.86
N TYR A 45 -5.50 -2.34 6.08
CA TYR A 45 -5.39 -3.78 6.31
C TYR A 45 -4.04 -4.08 6.94
N VAL A 46 -4.06 -4.71 8.10
CA VAL A 46 -2.87 -4.99 8.91
C VAL A 46 -2.79 -6.50 9.15
N ALA A 47 -1.84 -7.15 8.47
CA ALA A 47 -1.67 -8.59 8.59
C ALA A 47 -0.78 -8.94 9.80
N VAL A 48 -1.25 -9.85 10.65
CA VAL A 48 -0.59 -10.26 11.89
C VAL A 48 -0.52 -11.80 12.02
N PRO A 49 0.51 -12.36 12.71
CA PRO A 49 1.65 -11.68 13.32
C PRO A 49 2.61 -11.15 12.26
N GLY A 50 2.83 -9.84 12.24
CA GLY A 50 3.60 -9.15 11.19
C GLY A 50 5.01 -8.75 11.61
N ILE A 51 5.41 -9.00 12.86
CA ILE A 51 6.77 -8.87 13.38
C ILE A 51 7.13 -10.19 14.02
N ARG A 52 8.01 -10.97 13.39
CA ARG A 52 8.25 -12.34 13.81
C ARG A 52 6.91 -13.08 13.99
N ASN A 53 6.82 -14.03 14.88
CA ASN A 53 5.55 -14.68 15.26
C ASN A 53 5.04 -14.19 16.63
N TYR A 54 5.23 -12.89 16.91
CA TYR A 54 4.79 -12.26 18.16
C TYR A 54 3.28 -12.04 18.13
N LEU A 55 2.53 -12.95 18.78
CA LEU A 55 1.07 -12.91 18.81
C LEU A 55 0.52 -11.81 19.70
N GLU A 56 1.31 -11.31 20.66
CA GLU A 56 0.97 -10.19 21.55
C GLU A 56 0.74 -8.88 20.79
N TYR A 57 1.20 -8.77 19.52
CA TYR A 57 1.07 -7.57 18.70
C TYR A 57 -0.12 -7.60 17.74
N GLY A 58 -1.23 -8.19 18.15
CA GLY A 58 -2.46 -8.19 17.34
C GLY A 58 -3.00 -9.57 17.01
N GLY A 59 -2.38 -10.66 17.49
CA GLY A 59 -2.84 -12.03 17.29
C GLY A 59 -2.57 -12.58 15.89
N HIS A 60 -3.59 -13.19 15.25
CA HIS A 60 -3.49 -13.84 13.96
C HIS A 60 -4.65 -13.43 13.04
N GLY A 61 -4.37 -13.15 11.78
CA GLY A 61 -5.33 -12.74 10.77
C GLY A 61 -5.01 -11.40 10.13
N ILE A 62 -6.01 -10.74 9.55
CA ILE A 62 -5.92 -9.37 9.04
C ILE A 62 -6.88 -8.50 9.83
N LEU A 63 -6.36 -7.49 10.49
CA LEU A 63 -7.16 -6.45 11.14
C LEU A 63 -7.48 -5.35 10.13
N VAL A 64 -8.75 -4.94 10.06
CA VAL A 64 -9.24 -3.93 9.12
C VAL A 64 -9.69 -2.70 9.90
N TYR A 65 -9.10 -1.56 9.60
CA TYR A 65 -9.39 -0.28 10.27
C TYR A 65 -10.01 0.71 9.29
N ASP A 66 -11.01 1.48 9.74
CA ASP A 66 -11.60 2.57 8.97
C ASP A 66 -10.76 3.85 9.13
N LEU A 67 -10.16 4.34 8.04
CA LEU A 67 -9.35 5.55 8.07
C LEU A 67 -10.19 6.81 8.28
N SER A 68 -11.48 6.77 7.92
CA SER A 68 -12.40 7.90 8.02
C SER A 68 -13.01 8.04 9.43
N ASP A 69 -12.88 7.01 10.26
CA ASP A 69 -13.40 6.94 11.62
C ASP A 69 -12.27 6.72 12.64
N ASN A 70 -11.30 7.63 12.64
CA ASN A 70 -10.18 7.66 13.58
C ASN A 70 -9.47 6.29 13.76
N TYR A 71 -9.28 5.57 12.66
CA TYR A 71 -8.66 4.24 12.66
C TYR A 71 -9.37 3.23 13.56
N ARG A 72 -10.70 3.31 13.65
CA ARG A 72 -11.48 2.35 14.39
C ARG A 72 -11.39 0.97 13.75
N LEU A 73 -11.10 -0.04 14.57
CA LEU A 73 -11.13 -1.43 14.13
C LEU A 73 -12.56 -1.83 13.71
N ILE A 74 -12.70 -2.31 12.48
CA ILE A 74 -13.98 -2.74 11.91
C ILE A 74 -14.18 -4.25 12.11
N LYS A 75 -13.14 -5.04 11.78
CA LYS A 75 -13.20 -6.49 11.79
C LYS A 75 -11.83 -7.13 11.73
N ARG A 76 -11.82 -8.42 11.94
CA ARG A 76 -10.69 -9.33 11.68
C ARG A 76 -11.09 -10.33 10.61
N ILE A 77 -10.27 -10.49 9.57
CA ILE A 77 -10.40 -11.52 8.55
C ILE A 77 -9.51 -12.70 8.97
N GLY A 78 -10.07 -13.92 8.95
CA GLY A 78 -9.30 -15.12 9.22
C GLY A 78 -8.34 -15.45 8.08
N THR A 79 -7.13 -15.88 8.42
CA THR A 79 -6.10 -16.29 7.46
C THR A 79 -5.65 -17.72 7.76
N GLY A 80 -5.06 -18.39 6.75
CA GLY A 80 -4.32 -19.63 6.92
C GLY A 80 -2.89 -19.37 7.46
N GLY A 81 -1.91 -20.10 6.95
CA GLY A 81 -0.52 -19.92 7.35
C GLY A 81 -0.24 -20.49 8.73
N LEU A 82 -0.86 -21.59 9.05
CA LEU A 82 -0.60 -22.33 10.29
C LEU A 82 0.56 -23.33 10.09
N LYS A 83 1.38 -23.45 11.10
CA LYS A 83 2.40 -24.51 11.20
C LYS A 83 1.74 -25.86 11.46
N ALA A 84 2.52 -26.94 11.40
CA ALA A 84 2.02 -28.30 11.65
C ALA A 84 1.42 -28.50 13.06
N ASP A 85 1.88 -27.72 14.04
CA ASP A 85 1.38 -27.71 15.42
C ASP A 85 0.12 -26.84 15.62
N GLY A 86 -0.40 -26.25 14.54
CA GLY A 86 -1.56 -25.35 14.58
C GLY A 86 -1.26 -23.92 15.02
N THR A 87 0.00 -23.60 15.36
CA THR A 87 0.38 -22.22 15.72
C THR A 87 0.55 -21.34 14.48
N PRO A 88 0.21 -20.03 14.55
CA PRO A 88 0.40 -19.12 13.43
C PRO A 88 1.87 -18.98 13.03
N SER A 89 2.12 -18.98 11.73
CA SER A 89 3.41 -18.64 11.15
C SER A 89 3.56 -17.14 11.01
N ASN A 90 4.81 -16.64 11.04
CA ASN A 90 5.12 -15.24 10.80
C ASN A 90 4.68 -14.81 9.40
N VAL A 91 3.90 -13.73 9.30
CA VAL A 91 3.57 -13.09 8.02
C VAL A 91 4.79 -12.31 7.53
N LYS A 92 5.18 -12.57 6.28
CA LYS A 92 6.38 -12.02 5.66
C LYS A 92 6.10 -10.87 4.69
N GLY A 93 4.95 -10.88 4.05
CA GLY A 93 4.56 -9.84 3.09
C GLY A 93 3.06 -9.78 2.86
N VAL A 94 2.61 -8.65 2.31
CA VAL A 94 1.23 -8.39 1.89
C VAL A 94 1.22 -7.66 0.55
N ALA A 95 0.29 -8.01 -0.33
CA ALA A 95 0.04 -7.31 -1.58
C ALA A 95 -1.45 -7.36 -1.93
N VAL A 96 -1.89 -6.48 -2.83
CA VAL A 96 -3.29 -6.40 -3.27
C VAL A 96 -3.35 -6.41 -4.78
N SER A 97 -4.27 -7.18 -5.33
CA SER A 97 -4.62 -7.13 -6.75
C SER A 97 -6.04 -6.61 -6.93
N LEU A 98 -6.18 -5.51 -7.66
CA LEU A 98 -7.48 -5.01 -8.08
C LEU A 98 -8.09 -5.89 -9.18
N ALA A 99 -7.26 -6.55 -10.00
CA ALA A 99 -7.71 -7.43 -11.07
C ALA A 99 -8.43 -8.66 -10.53
N THR A 100 -7.90 -9.28 -9.48
CA THR A 100 -8.48 -10.46 -8.84
C THR A 100 -9.35 -10.12 -7.63
N ASN A 101 -9.50 -8.83 -7.28
CA ASN A 101 -10.16 -8.33 -6.07
C ASN A 101 -9.70 -9.09 -4.81
N SER A 102 -8.40 -9.28 -4.66
CA SER A 102 -7.81 -10.13 -3.63
C SER A 102 -6.66 -9.49 -2.88
N ILE A 103 -6.49 -9.88 -1.62
CA ILE A 103 -5.29 -9.63 -0.84
C ILE A 103 -4.45 -10.91 -0.78
N TYR A 104 -3.15 -10.77 -0.94
CA TYR A 104 -2.16 -11.85 -0.90
C TYR A 104 -1.30 -11.69 0.34
N ILE A 105 -1.08 -12.79 1.05
CA ILE A 105 -0.25 -12.83 2.25
C ILE A 105 0.76 -13.96 2.13
N THR A 106 2.02 -13.63 2.36
CA THR A 106 3.05 -14.65 2.54
C THR A 106 3.30 -14.93 4.00
N THR A 107 3.53 -16.18 4.33
CA THR A 107 4.12 -16.63 5.59
C THR A 107 5.52 -17.21 5.32
N LEU A 108 6.15 -17.84 6.31
CA LEU A 108 7.46 -18.46 6.10
C LEU A 108 7.45 -19.57 5.03
N GLU A 109 6.33 -20.24 4.80
CA GLU A 109 6.23 -21.41 3.93
C GLU A 109 5.27 -21.25 2.76
N ALA A 110 4.25 -20.40 2.90
CA ALA A 110 3.12 -20.38 1.99
C ALA A 110 2.73 -18.96 1.56
N LEU A 111 2.14 -18.88 0.37
CA LEU A 111 1.41 -17.72 -0.14
C LEU A 111 -0.09 -18.07 -0.13
N GLN A 112 -0.92 -17.14 0.33
CA GLN A 112 -2.38 -17.23 0.35
C GLN A 112 -2.98 -16.14 -0.53
N ARG A 113 -4.06 -16.48 -1.25
CA ARG A 113 -4.98 -15.54 -1.87
C ARG A 113 -6.27 -15.50 -1.09
N ILE A 114 -6.69 -14.33 -0.65
CA ILE A 114 -7.93 -14.10 0.08
C ILE A 114 -8.77 -13.13 -0.75
N ASP A 115 -9.99 -13.53 -1.09
CA ASP A 115 -10.94 -12.69 -1.81
C ASP A 115 -11.48 -11.57 -0.90
N LEU A 116 -11.40 -10.31 -1.34
CA LEU A 116 -11.77 -9.14 -0.55
C LEU A 116 -13.29 -8.98 -0.37
N LEU A 117 -14.11 -9.61 -1.22
CA LEU A 117 -15.57 -9.55 -1.11
C LEU A 117 -16.09 -10.58 -0.12
N THR A 118 -15.66 -11.83 -0.28
CA THR A 118 -16.13 -12.96 0.55
C THR A 118 -15.30 -13.14 1.81
N GLU A 119 -14.11 -12.52 1.88
CA GLU A 119 -13.13 -12.63 2.96
C GLU A 119 -12.65 -14.07 3.21
N LYS A 120 -12.78 -14.93 2.20
CA LYS A 120 -12.38 -16.34 2.27
C LYS A 120 -11.08 -16.58 1.54
N ILE A 121 -10.32 -17.54 2.05
CA ILE A 121 -9.13 -18.04 1.37
C ILE A 121 -9.60 -18.74 0.09
N VAL A 122 -9.13 -18.25 -1.06
CA VAL A 122 -9.36 -18.85 -2.38
C VAL A 122 -8.43 -20.06 -2.57
N TRP A 123 -7.15 -19.85 -2.24
CA TRP A 123 -6.13 -20.89 -2.21
C TRP A 123 -4.99 -20.53 -1.25
N GLU A 124 -4.30 -21.55 -0.77
CA GLU A 124 -3.03 -21.46 -0.04
C GLU A 124 -2.06 -22.48 -0.64
N LYS A 125 -0.87 -22.03 -1.04
CA LYS A 125 0.14 -22.88 -1.65
C LYS A 125 1.48 -22.73 -0.94
N LYS A 126 2.16 -23.87 -0.71
CA LYS A 126 3.53 -23.91 -0.23
C LYS A 126 4.48 -23.90 -1.41
N TYR A 127 5.62 -23.24 -1.23
CA TYR A 127 6.66 -23.14 -2.26
C TYR A 127 7.97 -23.67 -1.73
N GLU A 128 8.71 -24.36 -2.60
CA GLU A 128 10.06 -24.82 -2.28
C GLU A 128 10.95 -23.61 -1.92
N GLY A 129 11.72 -23.75 -0.84
CA GLY A 129 12.53 -22.66 -0.30
C GLY A 129 11.79 -21.64 0.57
N GLY A 130 10.47 -21.83 0.79
CA GLY A 130 9.65 -20.93 1.60
C GLY A 130 9.29 -19.62 0.88
N CYS A 131 8.79 -18.66 1.64
CA CYS A 131 8.32 -17.37 1.11
C CYS A 131 8.84 -16.22 1.95
N ASP A 132 9.08 -15.07 1.29
CA ASP A 132 9.42 -13.83 1.94
C ASP A 132 8.57 -12.67 1.38
N ARG A 133 9.05 -11.44 1.41
CA ARG A 133 8.32 -10.22 1.09
C ARG A 133 8.08 -10.08 -0.41
N LEU A 134 6.88 -10.45 -0.82
CA LEU A 134 6.41 -10.44 -2.20
C LEU A 134 6.16 -9.02 -2.73
N SER A 135 6.10 -8.90 -4.04
CA SER A 135 5.52 -7.75 -4.75
C SER A 135 4.66 -8.23 -5.91
N ILE A 136 3.63 -7.48 -6.25
CA ILE A 136 2.70 -7.80 -7.35
C ILE A 136 2.81 -6.76 -8.45
N SER A 137 2.60 -7.18 -9.70
CA SER A 137 2.57 -6.28 -10.85
C SER A 137 1.47 -5.23 -10.73
N PRO A 138 1.62 -4.03 -11.31
CA PRO A 138 0.60 -2.99 -11.28
C PRO A 138 -0.76 -3.43 -11.87
N ASP A 139 -0.74 -4.35 -12.85
CA ASP A 139 -1.95 -4.95 -13.39
C ASP A 139 -2.55 -6.07 -12.50
N GLY A 140 -1.86 -6.43 -11.41
CA GLY A 140 -2.32 -7.39 -10.42
C GLY A 140 -2.27 -8.85 -10.85
N LYS A 141 -1.53 -9.22 -11.90
CA LYS A 141 -1.56 -10.57 -12.47
C LYS A 141 -0.34 -11.42 -12.14
N VAL A 142 0.80 -10.80 -11.85
CA VAL A 142 2.08 -11.51 -11.64
C VAL A 142 2.66 -11.13 -10.28
N ILE A 143 3.02 -12.13 -9.50
CA ILE A 143 3.68 -11.97 -8.22
C ILE A 143 5.14 -12.39 -8.33
N TYR A 144 6.05 -11.53 -7.89
CA TYR A 144 7.42 -11.94 -7.62
C TYR A 144 7.54 -12.30 -6.14
N LEU A 145 7.77 -13.57 -5.89
CA LEU A 145 7.82 -14.20 -4.58
C LEU A 145 9.23 -14.63 -4.27
N PRO A 146 9.98 -13.93 -3.40
CA PRO A 146 11.28 -14.39 -2.96
C PRO A 146 11.13 -15.66 -2.11
N THR A 147 12.04 -16.57 -2.26
CA THR A 147 12.23 -17.66 -1.29
C THR A 147 12.79 -17.09 0.02
N LEU A 148 12.62 -17.83 1.11
CA LEU A 148 13.06 -17.36 2.44
C LEU A 148 14.60 -17.40 2.53
N GLU A 149 15.24 -16.30 2.11
CA GLU A 149 16.70 -16.11 2.12
C GLU A 149 17.48 -17.18 1.32
N LYS A 150 16.83 -17.83 0.34
CA LYS A 150 17.43 -18.86 -0.51
C LYS A 150 17.93 -18.27 -1.84
N GLU A 151 17.96 -19.05 -2.89
CA GLU A 151 18.76 -18.80 -4.09
C GLU A 151 17.97 -18.12 -5.20
N HIS A 152 16.63 -18.13 -5.11
CA HIS A 152 15.78 -17.71 -6.23
C HIS A 152 14.52 -16.97 -5.81
N TRP A 153 13.91 -16.32 -6.79
CA TRP A 153 12.54 -15.82 -6.78
C TRP A 153 11.65 -16.72 -7.61
N ASN A 154 10.45 -17.00 -7.14
CA ASN A 154 9.39 -17.57 -7.94
C ASN A 154 8.62 -16.41 -8.59
N VAL A 155 8.39 -16.48 -9.89
CA VAL A 155 7.41 -15.67 -10.62
C VAL A 155 6.13 -16.48 -10.64
N VAL A 156 5.06 -15.93 -10.08
CA VAL A 156 3.84 -16.66 -9.77
C VAL A 156 2.66 -15.98 -10.45
N ASP A 157 1.79 -16.78 -11.08
CA ASP A 157 0.49 -16.32 -11.55
C ASP A 157 -0.41 -15.98 -10.36
N ALA A 158 -0.91 -14.75 -10.31
CA ALA A 158 -1.69 -14.27 -9.18
C ALA A 158 -3.07 -14.93 -9.07
N GLU A 159 -3.65 -15.37 -10.18
CA GLU A 159 -4.97 -16.04 -10.18
C GLU A 159 -4.87 -17.45 -9.63
N THR A 160 -3.90 -18.23 -10.10
CA THR A 160 -3.79 -19.66 -9.81
C THR A 160 -2.80 -19.99 -8.70
N GLY A 161 -1.80 -19.13 -8.46
CA GLY A 161 -0.68 -19.42 -7.56
C GLY A 161 0.36 -20.37 -8.17
N ASP A 162 0.33 -20.64 -9.47
CA ASP A 162 1.29 -21.50 -10.13
C ASP A 162 2.59 -20.75 -10.46
N VAL A 163 3.72 -21.44 -10.37
CA VAL A 163 5.01 -20.87 -10.72
C VAL A 163 5.15 -20.82 -12.24
N ILE A 164 5.27 -19.62 -12.78
CA ILE A 164 5.51 -19.36 -14.21
C ILE A 164 6.99 -19.55 -14.53
N LYS A 165 7.86 -19.02 -13.65
CA LYS A 165 9.32 -19.03 -13.83
C LYS A 165 10.05 -18.92 -12.49
N GLN A 166 11.30 -19.36 -12.47
CA GLN A 166 12.21 -19.13 -11.36
C GLN A 166 13.41 -18.30 -11.82
N ILE A 167 13.82 -17.36 -10.97
CA ILE A 167 14.96 -16.45 -11.24
C ILE A 167 16.03 -16.74 -10.20
N PHE A 168 17.09 -17.43 -10.60
CA PHE A 168 18.21 -17.77 -9.71
C PHE A 168 19.24 -16.65 -9.71
N THR A 169 19.49 -16.08 -8.54
CA THR A 169 20.48 -15.01 -8.34
C THR A 169 21.55 -15.42 -7.32
N ASN A 170 21.29 -16.45 -6.51
CA ASN A 170 22.14 -16.90 -5.40
C ASN A 170 22.43 -15.82 -4.37
N SER A 171 21.60 -14.75 -4.32
CA SER A 171 21.82 -13.56 -3.51
C SER A 171 21.17 -13.62 -2.12
N GLY A 172 20.46 -14.70 -1.76
CA GLY A 172 19.65 -14.77 -0.55
C GLY A 172 18.37 -13.95 -0.69
N ALA A 173 17.46 -14.41 -1.55
CA ALA A 173 16.23 -13.72 -1.94
C ALA A 173 15.43 -13.25 -0.72
N HIS A 174 15.08 -11.95 -0.66
CA HIS A 174 14.47 -11.37 0.53
C HIS A 174 13.38 -10.33 0.20
N ASN A 175 13.75 -9.12 -0.23
CA ASN A 175 12.81 -8.05 -0.55
C ASN A 175 12.64 -7.90 -2.07
N THR A 176 11.41 -7.67 -2.48
CA THR A 176 11.05 -7.52 -3.88
C THR A 176 10.14 -6.31 -4.03
N LEU A 177 10.37 -5.50 -5.06
CA LEU A 177 9.57 -4.34 -5.34
C LEU A 177 9.30 -4.25 -6.85
N TYR A 178 8.03 -4.24 -7.23
CA TYR A 178 7.62 -4.01 -8.61
C TYR A 178 7.66 -2.51 -8.92
N GLY A 179 8.23 -2.14 -10.04
CA GLY A 179 8.17 -0.76 -10.51
C GLY A 179 6.76 -0.35 -10.93
N GLY A 180 6.41 0.91 -10.69
CA GLY A 180 5.05 1.41 -10.98
C GLY A 180 4.68 1.39 -12.47
N ASP A 181 5.66 1.35 -13.37
CA ASP A 181 5.47 1.19 -14.82
C ASP A 181 5.22 -0.27 -15.26
N GLY A 182 5.40 -1.22 -14.35
CA GLY A 182 5.25 -2.65 -14.64
C GLY A 182 6.37 -3.26 -15.50
N ALA A 183 7.40 -2.48 -15.86
CA ALA A 183 8.48 -2.93 -16.76
C ALA A 183 9.66 -3.56 -16.00
N SER A 184 9.89 -3.13 -14.76
CA SER A 184 11.02 -3.57 -13.96
C SER A 184 10.61 -4.12 -12.60
N VAL A 185 11.39 -5.08 -12.09
CA VAL A 185 11.27 -5.59 -10.72
C VAL A 185 12.62 -5.53 -10.03
N PHE A 186 12.63 -4.96 -8.83
CA PHE A 186 13.83 -4.74 -8.04
C PHE A 186 13.98 -5.85 -6.99
N LEU A 187 15.15 -6.48 -6.97
CA LEU A 187 15.42 -7.72 -6.23
C LEU A 187 16.57 -7.49 -5.25
N ALA A 188 16.28 -7.49 -3.95
CA ALA A 188 17.29 -7.39 -2.90
C ALA A 188 17.51 -8.72 -2.21
N GLY A 189 18.76 -9.15 -2.15
CA GLY A 189 19.17 -10.37 -1.46
C GLY A 189 20.14 -10.08 -0.31
N LEU A 190 20.01 -10.81 0.78
CA LEU A 190 20.77 -10.57 2.02
C LEU A 190 22.26 -10.93 1.95
N ARG A 191 22.70 -11.60 0.87
CA ARG A 191 24.09 -12.06 0.70
C ARG A 191 24.90 -11.24 -0.28
N THR A 192 24.28 -10.21 -0.91
CA THR A 192 24.94 -9.35 -1.90
C THR A 192 24.82 -7.90 -1.55
N ASN A 193 25.82 -7.11 -1.93
CA ASN A 193 25.82 -5.66 -1.79
C ASN A 193 25.38 -4.94 -3.08
N THR A 194 24.56 -5.62 -3.89
CA THR A 194 23.95 -5.04 -5.09
C THR A 194 22.44 -5.26 -5.08
N LEU A 195 21.72 -4.32 -5.68
CA LEU A 195 20.30 -4.42 -5.98
C LEU A 195 20.14 -4.92 -7.42
N GLY A 196 19.48 -6.06 -7.64
CA GLY A 196 19.19 -6.58 -8.96
C GLY A 196 17.98 -5.85 -9.59
N ILE A 197 18.01 -5.64 -10.90
CA ILE A 197 16.87 -5.21 -11.70
C ILE A 197 16.52 -6.33 -12.68
N SER A 198 15.31 -6.84 -12.58
CA SER A 198 14.75 -7.83 -13.50
C SER A 198 13.81 -7.15 -14.47
N ASP A 199 13.90 -7.52 -15.74
CA ASP A 199 12.89 -7.20 -16.74
C ASP A 199 11.62 -8.02 -16.46
N ALA A 200 10.48 -7.34 -16.35
CA ALA A 200 9.22 -7.95 -15.95
C ALA A 200 8.56 -8.78 -17.06
N GLN A 201 8.94 -8.60 -18.33
CA GLN A 201 8.41 -9.36 -19.46
C GLN A 201 9.16 -10.68 -19.65
N THR A 202 10.49 -10.62 -19.60
CA THR A 202 11.35 -11.78 -19.81
C THR A 202 11.65 -12.53 -18.52
N HIS A 203 11.40 -11.93 -17.37
CA HIS A 203 11.73 -12.46 -16.03
C HIS A 203 13.22 -12.82 -15.93
N THR A 204 14.08 -11.91 -16.35
CA THR A 204 15.54 -12.09 -16.30
C THR A 204 16.19 -10.88 -15.64
N VAL A 205 17.24 -11.11 -14.85
CA VAL A 205 18.03 -10.01 -14.28
C VAL A 205 18.85 -9.36 -15.39
N ILE A 206 18.60 -8.08 -15.65
CA ILE A 206 19.23 -7.31 -16.74
C ILE A 206 20.27 -6.33 -16.24
N LYS A 207 20.27 -6.00 -14.94
CA LYS A 207 21.21 -5.01 -14.37
C LYS A 207 21.42 -5.25 -12.88
N GLN A 208 22.57 -4.77 -12.37
CA GLN A 208 22.89 -4.66 -10.95
C GLN A 208 23.18 -3.20 -10.62
N VAL A 209 22.76 -2.75 -9.43
CA VAL A 209 23.05 -1.41 -8.89
C VAL A 209 23.93 -1.55 -7.66
N GLY A 210 25.02 -0.81 -7.60
CA GLY A 210 26.01 -0.86 -6.54
C GLY A 210 27.44 -0.86 -7.08
N PRO A 211 28.46 -1.40 -6.37
CA PRO A 211 28.29 -2.05 -5.06
C PRO A 211 27.98 -1.04 -3.94
N PHE A 212 27.07 -1.40 -3.05
CA PHE A 212 26.85 -0.71 -1.78
C PHE A 212 27.90 -1.13 -0.76
N ALA A 213 28.00 -0.41 0.37
CA ALA A 213 29.04 -0.67 1.37
C ALA A 213 28.93 -2.06 2.02
N GLN A 214 27.71 -2.57 2.16
CA GLN A 214 27.39 -3.84 2.81
C GLN A 214 26.20 -4.51 2.11
N PRO A 215 25.86 -5.77 2.42
CA PRO A 215 24.66 -6.41 1.88
C PRO A 215 23.39 -5.60 2.07
N VAL A 216 22.59 -5.59 1.00
CA VAL A 216 21.35 -4.79 0.92
C VAL A 216 20.29 -5.36 1.87
N ARG A 217 19.65 -4.47 2.59
CA ARG A 217 18.48 -4.71 3.43
C ARG A 217 17.22 -4.16 2.75
N PRO A 218 16.12 -3.92 3.46
CA PRO A 218 14.97 -3.26 2.85
C PRO A 218 15.35 -1.98 2.13
N PHE A 219 14.63 -1.71 1.07
CA PHE A 219 14.87 -0.57 0.20
C PHE A 219 13.55 -0.02 -0.32
N THR A 220 13.60 1.18 -0.89
CA THR A 220 12.53 1.79 -1.67
C THR A 220 13.10 2.44 -2.93
N ILE A 221 12.23 2.85 -3.84
CA ILE A 221 12.59 3.56 -5.07
C ILE A 221 11.72 4.80 -5.24
N ASN A 222 12.20 5.78 -5.99
CA ASN A 222 11.36 6.89 -6.41
C ASN A 222 10.38 6.48 -7.54
N GLY A 223 9.27 7.16 -7.67
CA GLY A 223 8.21 6.84 -8.65
C GLY A 223 8.69 6.89 -10.10
N SER A 224 9.67 7.75 -10.41
CA SER A 224 10.31 7.81 -11.73
C SER A 224 11.31 6.68 -11.99
N GLN A 225 11.53 5.78 -11.03
CA GLN A 225 12.45 4.64 -11.11
C GLN A 225 13.86 5.02 -11.57
N THR A 226 14.36 6.15 -11.06
CA THR A 226 15.71 6.64 -11.34
C THR A 226 16.67 6.46 -10.18
N LEU A 227 16.15 6.42 -8.95
CA LEU A 227 16.90 6.28 -7.72
C LEU A 227 16.36 5.14 -6.85
N CYS A 228 17.26 4.41 -6.19
CA CYS A 228 16.94 3.53 -5.07
C CYS A 228 17.58 4.06 -3.79
N TYR A 229 16.87 3.86 -2.68
CA TYR A 229 17.30 4.18 -1.33
C TYR A 229 17.38 2.87 -0.58
N VAL A 230 18.58 2.45 -0.17
CA VAL A 230 18.81 1.11 0.37
C VAL A 230 19.38 1.18 1.78
N ASN A 231 18.79 0.43 2.69
CA ASN A 231 19.45 0.12 3.95
C ASN A 231 20.51 -0.95 3.71
N VAL A 232 21.60 -0.88 4.47
CA VAL A 232 22.67 -1.86 4.39
C VAL A 232 23.09 -2.34 5.79
N ASN A 233 23.68 -3.50 5.88
CA ASN A 233 24.16 -4.04 7.15
C ASN A 233 25.12 -3.05 7.83
N GLY A 234 25.01 -2.96 9.17
CA GLY A 234 25.94 -2.18 9.99
C GLY A 234 25.87 -0.65 9.84
N LEU A 235 24.92 -0.11 9.06
CA LEU A 235 24.74 1.33 8.89
C LEU A 235 23.47 1.80 9.62
N LEU A 236 23.61 2.74 10.52
CA LEU A 236 22.52 3.60 10.96
C LEU A 236 22.39 4.75 9.97
N GLY A 237 21.58 4.54 8.95
CA GLY A 237 21.51 5.38 7.76
C GLY A 237 21.06 4.59 6.52
N PHE A 238 21.35 5.12 5.34
CA PHE A 238 21.02 4.50 4.06
C PHE A 238 21.99 4.92 2.95
N GLU A 239 21.98 4.18 1.85
CA GLU A 239 22.74 4.54 0.65
C GLU A 239 21.79 4.77 -0.52
N ILE A 240 22.23 5.56 -1.50
CA ILE A 240 21.45 5.89 -2.70
C ILE A 240 22.19 5.38 -3.93
N GLY A 241 21.45 4.70 -4.81
CA GLY A 241 21.93 4.25 -6.11
C GLY A 241 21.15 4.84 -7.27
N ASP A 242 21.84 5.05 -8.39
CA ASP A 242 21.24 5.44 -9.66
C ASP A 242 20.84 4.17 -10.43
N LEU A 243 19.55 3.96 -10.63
CA LEU A 243 19.00 2.81 -11.32
C LEU A 243 19.33 2.79 -12.81
N ARG A 244 19.62 3.95 -13.42
CA ARG A 244 19.96 4.07 -14.84
C ARG A 244 21.41 3.68 -15.11
N THR A 245 22.33 4.19 -14.29
CA THR A 245 23.78 3.93 -14.45
C THR A 245 24.26 2.69 -13.72
N GLY A 246 23.48 2.18 -12.76
CA GLY A 246 23.86 1.05 -11.91
C GLY A 246 24.88 1.39 -10.84
N LYS A 247 25.15 2.68 -10.56
CA LYS A 247 26.19 3.11 -9.62
C LYS A 247 25.61 3.60 -8.29
N LYS A 248 26.31 3.31 -7.20
CA LYS A 248 26.08 4.01 -5.93
C LYS A 248 26.43 5.48 -6.08
N LEU A 249 25.56 6.36 -5.56
CA LEU A 249 25.76 7.82 -5.58
C LEU A 249 26.14 8.37 -4.21
N HIS A 250 25.40 8.06 -3.17
CA HIS A 250 25.54 8.68 -1.87
C HIS A 250 25.51 7.66 -0.73
N HIS A 251 26.14 8.06 0.38
CA HIS A 251 26.12 7.41 1.68
C HIS A 251 25.60 8.45 2.68
N VAL A 252 24.54 8.14 3.42
CA VAL A 252 23.84 9.05 4.33
C VAL A 252 23.77 8.40 5.71
N GLU A 253 24.36 9.05 6.71
CA GLU A 253 24.33 8.62 8.10
C GLU A 253 23.31 9.42 8.92
N VAL A 254 22.73 8.79 9.93
CA VAL A 254 21.95 9.49 10.95
C VAL A 254 22.89 10.23 11.88
N VAL A 255 22.61 11.51 12.13
CA VAL A 255 23.42 12.38 12.99
C VAL A 255 22.74 12.52 14.35
N GLY A 256 23.55 12.54 15.42
CA GLY A 256 23.08 12.77 16.79
C GLY A 256 22.56 11.54 17.53
N PHE A 257 22.64 10.35 16.92
CA PHE A 257 22.22 9.10 17.50
C PHE A 257 23.31 8.04 17.37
N GLN A 258 23.39 7.16 18.35
CA GLN A 258 24.36 6.06 18.35
C GLN A 258 23.69 4.78 17.87
N GLN A 259 24.43 3.99 17.11
CA GLN A 259 24.04 2.64 16.76
C GLN A 259 24.13 1.74 17.99
N GLY A 260 23.15 0.87 18.18
CA GLY A 260 23.13 -0.08 19.30
C GLY A 260 22.47 -1.41 18.90
N PRO A 261 22.30 -2.33 19.86
CA PRO A 261 21.76 -3.65 19.59
C PRO A 261 20.30 -3.61 19.14
N VAL A 262 19.98 -4.42 18.12
CA VAL A 262 18.65 -4.54 17.54
C VAL A 262 18.06 -5.89 17.91
N LYS A 263 16.85 -5.91 18.48
CA LYS A 263 16.20 -7.15 18.97
C LYS A 263 15.52 -7.95 17.85
N ARG A 264 14.93 -7.26 16.84
CA ARG A 264 13.98 -7.87 15.89
C ARG A 264 14.46 -7.89 14.46
N HIS A 265 15.36 -7.00 14.11
CA HIS A 265 15.83 -6.76 12.74
C HIS A 265 17.32 -7.03 12.65
N GLY A 266 17.81 -7.42 11.49
CA GLY A 266 19.21 -7.77 11.31
C GLY A 266 20.13 -6.58 10.98
N CYS A 267 19.64 -5.35 11.04
CA CYS A 267 20.40 -4.13 10.75
C CYS A 267 19.87 -2.95 11.57
N PRO A 268 20.69 -1.91 11.81
CA PRO A 268 20.31 -0.73 12.60
C PRO A 268 19.12 0.01 12.00
N SER A 269 19.16 0.27 10.70
CA SER A 269 18.06 0.83 9.90
C SER A 269 17.44 -0.27 9.06
N HIS A 270 16.16 -0.64 9.32
CA HIS A 270 15.51 -1.71 8.57
C HIS A 270 14.45 -1.19 7.61
N GLY A 271 13.49 -0.35 8.06
CA GLY A 271 12.48 0.25 7.20
C GLY A 271 12.93 1.58 6.63
N ILE A 272 12.62 1.82 5.36
CA ILE A 272 12.84 3.09 4.66
C ILE A 272 11.70 3.34 3.69
N GLY A 273 11.22 4.58 3.59
CA GLY A 273 10.17 4.96 2.66
C GLY A 273 10.29 6.41 2.22
N LEU A 274 9.80 6.70 1.03
CA LEU A 274 9.61 8.04 0.50
C LEU A 274 8.19 8.51 0.80
N THR A 275 8.04 9.78 1.18
CA THR A 275 6.71 10.40 1.11
C THR A 275 6.17 10.30 -0.32
N PRO A 276 4.83 10.20 -0.54
CA PRO A 276 4.28 10.10 -1.90
C PRO A 276 4.71 11.23 -2.85
N ASP A 277 4.98 12.43 -2.33
CA ASP A 277 5.51 13.57 -3.09
C ASP A 277 7.04 13.58 -3.22
N GLU A 278 7.72 12.56 -2.68
CA GLU A 278 9.17 12.33 -2.70
C GLU A 278 10.03 13.42 -2.04
N LYS A 279 9.42 14.35 -1.32
CA LYS A 279 10.17 15.43 -0.68
C LYS A 279 10.93 14.99 0.55
N GLU A 280 10.52 13.88 1.16
CA GLU A 280 11.16 13.35 2.36
C GLU A 280 11.46 11.86 2.24
N VAL A 281 12.58 11.44 2.83
CA VAL A 281 12.90 10.04 3.15
C VAL A 281 12.69 9.85 4.65
N TRP A 282 11.93 8.83 5.00
CA TRP A 282 11.69 8.43 6.39
C TRP A 282 12.37 7.09 6.66
N LEU A 283 13.22 7.06 7.70
CA LEU A 283 14.10 5.94 8.03
C LEU A 283 13.84 5.42 9.44
N CYS A 284 13.62 4.12 9.57
CA CYS A 284 13.47 3.46 10.87
C CYS A 284 14.82 3.27 11.58
N ASP A 285 14.90 3.67 12.83
CA ASP A 285 15.99 3.38 13.76
C ASP A 285 15.45 2.50 14.90
N ALA A 286 15.80 1.23 14.87
CA ALA A 286 15.26 0.27 15.82
C ALA A 286 15.81 0.49 17.23
N PHE A 287 17.11 0.72 17.40
CA PHE A 287 17.73 0.86 18.72
C PHE A 287 17.22 2.10 19.46
N ASN A 288 17.19 3.25 18.78
CA ASN A 288 16.77 4.51 19.37
C ASN A 288 15.24 4.68 19.38
N GLN A 289 14.48 3.72 18.83
CA GLN A 289 13.00 3.76 18.77
C GLN A 289 12.49 5.02 18.08
N ARG A 290 13.02 5.30 16.85
CA ARG A 290 12.72 6.54 16.13
C ARG A 290 12.48 6.31 14.64
N ILE A 291 11.77 7.25 14.05
CA ILE A 291 11.83 7.54 12.62
C ILE A 291 12.67 8.79 12.43
N HIS A 292 13.70 8.72 11.62
CA HIS A 292 14.48 9.87 11.17
C HIS A 292 13.95 10.36 9.84
N ILE A 293 13.76 11.66 9.71
CA ILE A 293 13.18 12.33 8.54
C ILE A 293 14.25 13.15 7.86
N PHE A 294 14.39 12.95 6.55
CA PHE A 294 15.39 13.63 5.73
C PHE A 294 14.72 14.44 4.62
N ASP A 295 15.22 15.65 4.38
CA ASP A 295 14.88 16.47 3.22
C ASP A 295 15.50 15.85 1.97
N ASN A 296 14.64 15.33 1.10
CA ASN A 296 15.02 14.68 -0.16
C ASN A 296 14.94 15.62 -1.37
N THR A 297 14.63 16.90 -1.16
CA THR A 297 14.66 17.92 -2.23
C THR A 297 16.07 18.33 -2.62
N ILE A 298 17.06 17.92 -1.82
CA ILE A 298 18.49 18.11 -2.05
C ILE A 298 19.22 16.76 -2.04
N MET A 299 20.37 16.68 -2.72
CA MET A 299 21.20 15.48 -2.77
C MET A 299 22.63 15.77 -2.30
N PRO A 300 23.17 14.99 -1.36
CA PRO A 300 22.49 13.93 -0.56
C PRO A 300 21.39 14.50 0.35
N PRO A 301 20.38 13.70 0.70
CA PRO A 301 19.33 14.09 1.64
C PRO A 301 19.89 14.51 2.98
N ARG A 302 19.31 15.54 3.60
CA ARG A 302 19.73 16.09 4.88
C ARG A 302 18.71 15.79 5.98
N GLN A 303 19.20 15.28 7.11
CA GLN A 303 18.35 15.02 8.29
C GLN A 303 17.69 16.31 8.78
N LEU A 304 16.38 16.26 8.98
CA LEU A 304 15.55 17.36 9.49
C LEU A 304 15.25 17.17 10.98
N GLU A 305 14.61 16.06 11.32
CA GLU A 305 14.20 15.78 12.69
C GLU A 305 13.98 14.27 12.89
N SER A 306 13.54 13.90 14.09
CA SER A 306 13.28 12.52 14.49
C SER A 306 12.02 12.43 15.33
N VAL A 307 11.16 11.46 15.03
CA VAL A 307 9.93 11.17 15.78
C VAL A 307 10.17 9.96 16.67
N GLU A 308 9.91 10.11 17.97
CA GLU A 308 10.01 9.02 18.94
C GLU A 308 8.79 8.10 18.84
N LEU A 309 9.04 6.80 18.91
CA LEU A 309 8.02 5.75 18.86
C LEU A 309 8.04 4.92 20.14
N ARG A 310 6.94 4.21 20.39
CA ARG A 310 6.79 3.38 21.59
C ARG A 310 7.65 2.12 21.65
N ASP A 311 8.22 1.70 20.51
CA ASP A 311 9.03 0.48 20.39
C ASP A 311 9.94 0.56 19.14
N GLN A 312 10.72 -0.48 18.89
CA GLN A 312 11.65 -0.61 17.77
C GLN A 312 10.91 -0.68 16.42
N PRO A 313 10.93 0.37 15.57
CA PRO A 313 10.34 0.30 14.25
C PRO A 313 11.22 -0.52 13.29
N GLY A 314 10.59 -1.34 12.48
CA GLY A 314 11.25 -2.11 11.43
C GLY A 314 10.71 -1.83 10.04
N TRP A 315 9.65 -1.03 9.94
CA TRP A 315 9.02 -0.68 8.67
C TRP A 315 8.28 0.64 8.73
N ILE A 316 8.13 1.26 7.57
CA ILE A 316 7.36 2.49 7.37
C ILE A 316 6.67 2.43 6.02
N THR A 317 5.41 2.81 5.96
CA THR A 317 4.67 3.06 4.71
C THR A 317 3.79 4.29 4.88
N PHE A 318 3.19 4.78 3.79
CA PHE A 318 2.41 6.01 3.77
C PHE A 318 1.01 5.76 3.24
N SER A 319 0.05 6.56 3.71
CA SER A 319 -1.29 6.60 3.13
C SER A 319 -1.25 6.99 1.65
N LEU A 320 -2.26 6.56 0.91
CA LEU A 320 -2.37 6.84 -0.53
C LEU A 320 -2.49 8.32 -0.86
N ASP A 321 -2.99 9.13 0.09
CA ASP A 321 -3.05 10.59 -0.02
C ASP A 321 -1.81 11.32 0.52
N GLY A 322 -0.85 10.57 1.09
CA GLY A 322 0.37 11.13 1.66
C GLY A 322 0.20 11.89 2.97
N MET A 323 -0.99 11.88 3.57
CA MET A 323 -1.25 12.63 4.79
C MET A 323 -0.77 11.92 6.05
N HIS A 324 -0.69 10.59 6.03
CA HIS A 324 -0.34 9.78 7.19
C HIS A 324 0.79 8.80 6.90
N ALA A 325 1.60 8.54 7.92
CA ALA A 325 2.63 7.50 7.91
C ALA A 325 2.30 6.40 8.93
N TYR A 326 2.62 5.17 8.57
CA TYR A 326 2.32 3.95 9.29
C TYR A 326 3.61 3.22 9.66
N PRO A 327 4.28 3.58 10.77
CA PRO A 327 5.40 2.80 11.29
C PRO A 327 4.91 1.44 11.80
N SER A 328 5.77 0.43 11.74
CA SER A 328 5.44 -0.95 12.15
C SER A 328 5.07 -1.09 13.62
N THR A 329 5.35 -0.10 14.42
CA THR A 329 4.99 -0.02 15.84
C THR A 329 3.53 0.36 16.07
N GLY A 330 2.79 0.68 14.99
CA GLY A 330 1.33 0.84 14.97
C GLY A 330 0.82 2.22 15.38
N GLU A 331 1.69 3.21 15.57
CA GLU A 331 1.29 4.61 15.62
C GLU A 331 0.86 5.09 14.23
N ILE A 332 0.02 6.11 14.22
CA ILE A 332 -0.35 6.87 13.02
C ILE A 332 0.27 8.25 13.18
N ILE A 333 1.11 8.62 12.25
CA ILE A 333 1.79 9.92 12.26
C ILE A 333 1.18 10.79 11.17
N ASP A 334 0.76 12.02 11.52
CA ASP A 334 0.44 13.06 10.55
C ASP A 334 1.74 13.54 9.90
N VAL A 335 1.87 13.37 8.59
CA VAL A 335 3.11 13.64 7.84
C VAL A 335 3.49 15.10 7.89
N LYS A 336 2.52 16.01 7.83
CA LYS A 336 2.78 17.47 7.82
C LYS A 336 3.24 17.99 9.17
N THR A 337 2.62 17.54 10.26
CA THR A 337 2.93 18.01 11.62
C THR A 337 3.92 17.13 12.35
N ARG A 338 4.19 15.92 11.81
CA ARG A 338 5.07 14.88 12.38
C ARG A 338 4.64 14.42 13.78
N LYS A 339 3.37 14.64 14.11
CA LYS A 339 2.79 14.26 15.40
C LYS A 339 2.09 12.91 15.30
N ILE A 340 2.23 12.11 16.34
CA ILE A 340 1.42 10.91 16.53
C ILE A 340 -0.01 11.36 16.85
N ILE A 341 -0.97 10.96 16.01
CA ILE A 341 -2.38 11.34 16.11
C ILE A 341 -3.28 10.19 16.58
N ALA A 342 -2.84 8.94 16.38
CA ALA A 342 -3.57 7.73 16.78
C ALA A 342 -2.61 6.55 16.94
N ALA A 343 -3.13 5.44 17.42
CA ALA A 343 -2.40 4.17 17.48
C ALA A 343 -3.38 3.00 17.27
N LEU A 344 -2.96 2.01 16.50
CA LEU A 344 -3.73 0.82 16.21
C LEU A 344 -3.90 -0.05 17.46
N LYS A 345 -5.12 -0.56 17.65
CA LYS A 345 -5.48 -1.45 18.76
C LYS A 345 -6.30 -2.62 18.23
N ASP A 346 -6.15 -3.78 18.88
CA ASP A 346 -6.99 -4.96 18.63
C ASP A 346 -8.37 -4.85 19.31
N GLU A 347 -9.20 -5.90 19.21
CA GLU A 347 -10.54 -5.98 19.77
C GLU A 347 -10.57 -5.88 21.32
N ARG A 348 -9.43 -6.11 21.96
CA ARG A 348 -9.25 -6.04 23.42
C ARG A 348 -8.63 -4.72 23.87
N GLY A 349 -8.28 -3.85 22.91
CA GLY A 349 -7.59 -2.59 23.18
C GLY A 349 -6.07 -2.71 23.33
N ASN A 350 -5.49 -3.88 23.03
CA ASN A 350 -4.03 -4.06 23.07
C ASN A 350 -3.38 -3.40 21.83
N PRO A 351 -2.12 -2.96 21.95
CA PRO A 351 -1.37 -2.41 20.84
C PRO A 351 -1.24 -3.42 19.68
N VAL A 352 -1.45 -2.96 18.45
CA VAL A 352 -1.16 -3.72 17.23
C VAL A 352 0.10 -3.20 16.58
N MET A 353 1.00 -4.12 16.22
CA MET A 353 2.26 -3.81 15.53
C MET A 353 2.44 -4.77 14.36
N SER A 354 2.73 -4.24 13.19
CA SER A 354 2.99 -5.05 12.00
C SER A 354 3.81 -4.28 10.97
N GLU A 355 4.71 -4.96 10.29
CA GLU A 355 5.41 -4.47 9.10
C GLU A 355 4.61 -4.71 7.80
N LYS A 356 3.44 -5.34 7.88
CA LYS A 356 2.66 -5.81 6.73
C LYS A 356 1.32 -5.09 6.72
N VAL A 357 1.38 -3.87 6.19
CA VAL A 357 0.27 -2.92 6.20
C VAL A 357 0.01 -2.45 4.78
N VAL A 358 -1.25 -2.37 4.40
CA VAL A 358 -1.68 -1.86 3.09
C VAL A 358 -3.00 -1.10 3.19
N GLU A 359 -3.09 0.05 2.53
CA GLU A 359 -4.33 0.81 2.38
C GLU A 359 -5.10 0.33 1.16
N ILE A 360 -6.41 0.11 1.32
CA ILE A 360 -7.33 -0.29 0.23
C ILE A 360 -8.54 0.64 0.25
N HIS A 361 -8.87 1.21 -0.91
CA HIS A 361 -10.11 1.95 -1.11
C HIS A 361 -11.15 1.03 -1.77
N VAL A 362 -12.37 1.07 -1.23
CA VAL A 362 -13.46 0.18 -1.63
C VAL A 362 -14.67 1.01 -2.04
N ASP A 363 -15.21 0.74 -3.22
CA ASP A 363 -16.50 1.25 -3.69
C ASP A 363 -17.51 0.09 -3.71
N GLY A 364 -18.53 0.18 -2.88
CA GLY A 364 -19.43 -0.96 -2.63
C GLY A 364 -18.66 -2.16 -2.11
N ASN A 365 -18.54 -3.19 -2.94
CA ASN A 365 -17.85 -4.45 -2.63
C ASN A 365 -16.55 -4.66 -3.44
N LYS A 366 -16.10 -3.66 -4.17
CA LYS A 366 -14.96 -3.77 -5.07
C LYS A 366 -13.81 -2.89 -4.59
N ALA A 367 -12.61 -3.44 -4.52
CA ALA A 367 -11.40 -2.66 -4.34
C ALA A 367 -11.14 -1.84 -5.62
N VAL A 368 -11.00 -0.51 -5.47
CA VAL A 368 -10.82 0.43 -6.60
C VAL A 368 -9.46 1.11 -6.58
N LYS A 369 -8.77 1.11 -5.44
CA LYS A 369 -7.42 1.61 -5.29
C LYS A 369 -6.72 0.85 -4.17
N ALA A 370 -5.46 0.55 -4.34
CA ALA A 370 -4.65 -0.09 -3.31
C ALA A 370 -3.26 0.56 -3.24
N GLY A 371 -2.71 0.60 -2.03
CA GLY A 371 -1.32 0.95 -1.78
C GLY A 371 -0.41 -0.27 -1.89
N ASP A 372 0.85 -0.04 -1.59
CA ASP A 372 1.87 -1.08 -1.41
C ASP A 372 2.43 -1.03 0.02
N GLN A 373 3.23 -2.03 0.36
CA GLN A 373 3.86 -2.13 1.67
C GLN A 373 5.26 -1.46 1.72
N PHE A 374 5.74 -0.82 0.64
CA PHE A 374 7.16 -0.47 0.50
C PHE A 374 7.47 1.02 0.63
N GLY A 375 6.47 1.88 0.77
CA GLY A 375 6.70 3.32 0.82
C GLY A 375 7.37 3.85 -0.45
N ILE A 376 6.92 3.41 -1.62
CA ILE A 376 7.45 3.82 -2.92
C ILE A 376 7.04 5.26 -3.19
N GLY A 377 7.94 6.06 -3.78
CA GLY A 377 7.62 7.37 -4.33
C GLY A 377 6.54 7.27 -5.41
N ARG A 378 5.69 8.30 -5.51
CA ARG A 378 4.53 8.30 -6.42
C ARG A 378 4.53 9.44 -7.41
N VAL A 379 5.53 10.32 -7.34
CA VAL A 379 5.69 11.38 -8.34
C VAL A 379 6.20 10.75 -9.62
N SER A 380 5.33 10.65 -10.63
CA SER A 380 5.74 10.33 -11.99
C SER A 380 6.44 11.54 -12.60
N LYS A 381 7.41 11.33 -13.48
CA LYS A 381 7.87 12.42 -14.36
C LYS A 381 6.66 12.91 -15.14
N GLU A 382 6.37 14.21 -15.07
CA GLU A 382 5.55 14.85 -16.10
C GLU A 382 6.26 14.62 -17.44
N GLU A 383 5.56 14.04 -18.39
CA GLU A 383 6.03 13.85 -19.76
C GLU A 383 6.23 15.19 -20.47
#